data_79208d47ce23f74debb84832a974d02f
#
_entry.id   79208d47ce23f74debb84832a974d02f
#
_cell.length_a   1.000
_cell.length_b   1.000
_cell.length_c   1.000
_cell.angle_alpha   90.00
_cell.angle_beta   90.00
_cell.angle_gamma   90.00
#
_symmetry.space_group_name_H-M   'P 1'
#
loop_
_entity.id
_entity.type
_entity.pdbx_description
1 polymer ?
#
loop_
_entity_poly.entity_id
_entity_poly.type
_entity_poly.pdbx_seq_one_letter_code
_entity_poly.pdbx_strand_id
1 'polypeptide(L)'
;MSERIRILVVEDQFFFRLALRSIVDARGDMAIVAETSKAREALPLFREHRPDIAIIDLRLPDASGLEAIMAIRREDPKARLLVLSNYEGSEDIHGALQAGALAYLTKDVGSEDLIQAILAVAQGKRFLSPAVAATLSTRISGDDLTDRERNVLQLLAQGCSNREISNRLKIAENTVRIHVSRILDKLQAEDRTQAVLAAIHRGLVHLD
;
A
#
# COMPACT_ATOMS: atom_id res chain seq x y z
N MET A 1 -28.58 22.02 4.04
CA MET A 1 -27.77 21.48 2.92
C MET A 1 -26.76 20.54 3.56
N SER A 2 -26.79 19.25 3.21
CA SER A 2 -25.77 18.31 3.73
C SER A 2 -24.39 18.79 3.25
N GLU A 3 -23.44 18.85 4.16
CA GLU A 3 -22.06 19.22 3.84
C GLU A 3 -21.48 18.14 2.93
N ARG A 4 -20.84 18.51 1.80
CA ARG A 4 -20.26 17.55 0.85
C ARG A 4 -19.04 16.91 1.48
N ILE A 5 -18.86 15.60 1.29
CA ILE A 5 -17.65 14.90 1.68
C ILE A 5 -16.45 15.45 0.89
N ARG A 6 -15.47 15.99 1.58
CA ARG A 6 -14.27 16.64 1.02
C ARG A 6 -13.17 15.61 0.87
N ILE A 7 -12.69 15.41 -0.36
CA ILE A 7 -11.75 14.33 -0.71
C ILE A 7 -10.42 14.94 -1.16
N LEU A 8 -9.32 14.48 -0.56
CA LEU A 8 -7.96 14.63 -1.09
C LEU A 8 -7.61 13.39 -1.90
N VAL A 9 -7.06 13.56 -3.11
CA VAL A 9 -6.58 12.46 -3.95
C VAL A 9 -5.06 12.54 -4.11
N VAL A 10 -4.37 11.44 -3.80
CA VAL A 10 -2.92 11.28 -3.95
C VAL A 10 -2.67 10.11 -4.90
N GLU A 11 -2.47 10.40 -6.18
CA GLU A 11 -2.46 9.43 -7.27
C GLU A 11 -1.62 9.97 -8.42
N ASP A 12 -0.64 9.22 -8.92
CA ASP A 12 0.25 9.68 -9.98
C ASP A 12 -0.30 9.44 -11.39
N GLN A 13 -1.15 8.43 -11.57
CA GLN A 13 -1.72 8.08 -12.86
C GLN A 13 -2.80 9.07 -13.29
N PHE A 14 -2.51 9.86 -14.32
CA PHE A 14 -3.41 10.91 -14.80
C PHE A 14 -4.82 10.41 -15.13
N PHE A 15 -4.91 9.30 -15.87
CA PHE A 15 -6.22 8.76 -16.28
C PHE A 15 -7.03 8.26 -15.09
N PHE A 16 -6.36 7.75 -14.06
CA PHE A 16 -7.03 7.28 -12.84
C PHE A 16 -7.58 8.45 -12.03
N ARG A 17 -6.81 9.54 -11.89
CA ARG A 17 -7.32 10.78 -11.29
C ARG A 17 -8.53 11.33 -12.04
N LEU A 18 -8.49 11.31 -13.38
CA LEU A 18 -9.62 11.75 -14.20
C LEU A 18 -10.88 10.89 -13.97
N ALA A 19 -10.71 9.57 -13.86
CA ALA A 19 -11.80 8.65 -13.55
C ALA A 19 -12.38 8.91 -12.16
N LEU A 20 -11.54 9.07 -11.13
CA LEU A 20 -11.98 9.43 -9.78
C LEU A 20 -12.75 10.73 -9.76
N ARG A 21 -12.26 11.76 -10.45
CA ARG A 21 -12.95 13.05 -10.58
C ARG A 21 -14.32 12.86 -11.22
N SER A 22 -14.42 12.12 -12.32
CA SER A 22 -15.70 11.86 -12.99
C SER A 22 -16.70 11.15 -12.09
N ILE A 23 -16.25 10.16 -11.31
CA ILE A 23 -17.11 9.43 -10.34
C ILE A 23 -17.59 10.36 -9.22
N VAL A 24 -16.70 11.19 -8.67
CA VAL A 24 -17.02 12.11 -7.58
C VAL A 24 -17.93 13.25 -8.06
N ASP A 25 -17.64 13.85 -9.23
CA ASP A 25 -18.42 14.97 -9.79
C ASP A 25 -19.82 14.55 -10.20
N ALA A 26 -20.02 13.27 -10.58
CA ALA A 26 -21.36 12.72 -10.82
C ALA A 26 -22.24 12.66 -9.55
N ARG A 27 -21.62 12.89 -8.37
CA ARG A 27 -22.28 12.87 -7.08
C ARG A 27 -22.41 14.29 -6.51
N GLY A 28 -23.61 14.66 -6.06
CA GLY A 28 -23.84 15.97 -5.44
C GLY A 28 -23.38 16.08 -3.97
N ASP A 29 -23.05 14.94 -3.36
CA ASP A 29 -22.72 14.78 -1.94
C ASP A 29 -21.21 14.64 -1.66
N MET A 30 -20.35 14.74 -2.69
CA MET A 30 -18.90 14.64 -2.60
C MET A 30 -18.20 15.74 -3.40
N ALA A 31 -16.93 16.03 -3.08
CA ALA A 31 -16.11 16.95 -3.86
C ALA A 31 -14.63 16.65 -3.64
N ILE A 32 -13.82 16.63 -4.72
CA ILE A 32 -12.37 16.62 -4.62
C ILE A 32 -11.91 18.04 -4.32
N VAL A 33 -11.25 18.23 -3.18
CA VAL A 33 -10.78 19.56 -2.71
C VAL A 33 -9.32 19.80 -2.98
N ALA A 34 -8.54 18.73 -3.18
CA ALA A 34 -7.13 18.80 -3.58
C ALA A 34 -6.70 17.50 -4.26
N GLU A 35 -5.70 17.60 -5.14
CA GLU A 35 -5.08 16.47 -5.83
C GLU A 35 -3.57 16.67 -5.89
N THR A 36 -2.83 15.57 -5.82
CA THR A 36 -1.39 15.55 -6.10
C THR A 36 -0.96 14.20 -6.66
N SER A 37 0.17 14.21 -7.38
CA SER A 37 0.84 12.99 -7.87
C SER A 37 2.01 12.55 -6.99
N LYS A 38 2.23 13.20 -5.82
CA LYS A 38 3.39 12.98 -4.98
C LYS A 38 3.02 12.71 -3.53
N ALA A 39 3.62 11.67 -2.94
CA ALA A 39 3.43 11.31 -1.54
C ALA A 39 3.82 12.44 -0.57
N ARG A 40 4.92 13.15 -0.86
CA ARG A 40 5.44 14.23 0.01
C ARG A 40 4.56 15.46 0.06
N GLU A 41 3.71 15.65 -0.93
CA GLU A 41 2.73 16.75 -0.97
C GLU A 41 1.42 16.43 -0.23
N ALA A 42 1.18 15.14 0.09
CA ALA A 42 -0.06 14.70 0.72
C ALA A 42 -0.31 15.39 2.08
N LEU A 43 0.68 15.41 2.98
CA LEU A 43 0.52 16.02 4.30
C LEU A 43 0.32 17.54 4.23
N PRO A 44 1.11 18.34 3.48
CA PRO A 44 0.84 19.76 3.27
C PRO A 44 -0.59 20.03 2.79
N LEU A 45 -1.05 19.32 1.75
CA LEU A 45 -2.41 19.48 1.22
C LEU A 45 -3.49 19.05 2.21
N PHE A 46 -3.24 17.98 2.98
CA PHE A 46 -4.15 17.54 4.04
C PHE A 46 -4.33 18.63 5.10
N ARG A 47 -3.26 19.29 5.53
CA ARG A 47 -3.30 20.41 6.49
C ARG A 47 -4.06 21.62 5.95
N GLU A 48 -3.77 21.99 4.71
CA GLU A 48 -4.34 23.18 4.05
C GLU A 48 -5.84 23.02 3.81
N HIS A 49 -6.21 21.88 3.20
CA HIS A 49 -7.59 21.68 2.73
C HIS A 49 -8.49 20.97 3.75
N ARG A 50 -7.93 20.36 4.82
CA ARG A 50 -8.68 19.62 5.85
C ARG A 50 -9.76 18.73 5.26
N PRO A 51 -9.40 17.74 4.42
CA PRO A 51 -10.36 16.86 3.80
C PRO A 51 -11.01 15.92 4.83
N ASP A 52 -12.23 15.48 4.56
CA ASP A 52 -12.91 14.45 5.36
C ASP A 52 -12.29 13.07 5.16
N ILE A 53 -11.72 12.84 3.96
CA ILE A 53 -11.10 11.59 3.56
C ILE A 53 -9.92 11.86 2.61
N ALA A 54 -8.85 11.08 2.73
CA ALA A 54 -7.80 11.04 1.70
C ALA A 54 -7.77 9.67 1.03
N ILE A 55 -7.80 9.66 -0.31
CA ILE A 55 -7.60 8.49 -1.16
C ILE A 55 -6.14 8.52 -1.60
N ILE A 56 -5.39 7.45 -1.30
CA ILE A 56 -3.94 7.43 -1.47
C ILE A 56 -3.54 6.16 -2.22
N ASP A 57 -2.81 6.34 -3.34
CA ASP A 57 -2.09 5.22 -3.96
C ASP A 57 -0.84 4.87 -3.16
N LEU A 58 -0.50 3.59 -3.12
CA LEU A 58 0.72 3.10 -2.47
C LEU A 58 1.97 3.38 -3.29
N ARG A 59 1.86 3.48 -4.61
CA ARG A 59 2.99 3.68 -5.52
C ARG A 59 2.96 5.06 -6.11
N LEU A 60 3.83 5.89 -5.60
CA LEU A 60 4.01 7.26 -6.03
C LEU A 60 5.48 7.49 -6.40
N PRO A 61 5.78 8.41 -7.32
CA PRO A 61 7.12 8.53 -7.92
C PRO A 61 8.20 9.05 -6.96
N ASP A 62 7.82 9.71 -5.87
CA ASP A 62 8.73 10.40 -4.96
C ASP A 62 8.91 9.72 -3.61
N ALA A 63 7.93 8.92 -3.17
CA ALA A 63 7.96 8.14 -1.93
C ALA A 63 6.80 7.13 -1.90
N SER A 64 6.83 6.19 -0.96
CA SER A 64 5.71 5.25 -0.75
C SER A 64 4.46 5.97 -0.22
N GLY A 65 3.28 5.58 -0.71
CA GLY A 65 2.01 6.02 -0.13
C GLY A 65 1.84 5.64 1.34
N LEU A 66 2.51 4.56 1.81
CA LEU A 66 2.55 4.22 3.23
C LEU A 66 3.21 5.33 4.06
N GLU A 67 4.25 5.99 3.54
CA GLU A 67 4.89 7.12 4.22
C GLU A 67 3.91 8.29 4.35
N ALA A 68 3.13 8.57 3.31
CA ALA A 68 2.09 9.60 3.35
C ALA A 68 1.00 9.26 4.38
N ILE A 69 0.51 8.01 4.41
CA ILE A 69 -0.44 7.52 5.40
C ILE A 69 0.09 7.71 6.81
N MET A 70 1.31 7.24 7.09
CA MET A 70 1.93 7.37 8.41
C MET A 70 2.14 8.84 8.81
N ALA A 71 2.53 9.70 7.86
CA ALA A 71 2.72 11.13 8.13
C ALA A 71 1.39 11.81 8.51
N ILE A 72 0.32 11.55 7.74
CA ILE A 72 -1.01 12.09 8.03
C ILE A 72 -1.54 11.55 9.37
N ARG A 73 -1.37 10.26 9.65
CA ARG A 73 -1.84 9.64 10.91
C ARG A 73 -1.08 10.12 12.15
N ARG A 74 0.18 10.52 12.01
CA ARG A 74 0.94 11.17 13.10
C ARG A 74 0.41 12.57 13.40
N GLU A 75 0.00 13.29 12.37
CA GLU A 75 -0.59 14.64 12.49
C GLU A 75 -2.00 14.58 13.04
N ASP A 76 -2.84 13.74 12.45
CA ASP A 76 -4.22 13.51 12.86
C ASP A 76 -4.49 12.02 13.08
N PRO A 77 -4.47 11.55 14.34
CA PRO A 77 -4.80 10.15 14.66
C PRO A 77 -6.21 9.71 14.27
N LYS A 78 -7.11 10.64 13.92
CA LYS A 78 -8.47 10.35 13.46
C LYS A 78 -8.64 10.50 11.95
N ALA A 79 -7.56 10.82 11.21
CA ALA A 79 -7.63 10.96 9.76
C ALA A 79 -8.26 9.72 9.12
N ARG A 80 -9.11 9.92 8.15
CA ARG A 80 -9.83 8.86 7.44
C ARG A 80 -9.17 8.63 6.10
N LEU A 81 -8.51 7.48 5.99
CA LEU A 81 -7.64 7.15 4.86
C LEU A 81 -8.14 5.91 4.14
N LEU A 82 -8.26 6.01 2.82
CA LEU A 82 -8.59 4.93 1.91
C LEU A 82 -7.41 4.70 0.97
N VAL A 83 -6.97 3.46 0.85
CA VAL A 83 -5.95 3.06 -0.13
C VAL A 83 -6.64 2.54 -1.38
N LEU A 84 -6.12 2.98 -2.54
CA LEU A 84 -6.54 2.53 -3.85
C LEU A 84 -5.29 2.21 -4.67
N SER A 85 -5.05 0.92 -4.95
CA SER A 85 -3.78 0.45 -5.49
C SER A 85 -3.96 -0.67 -6.52
N ASN A 86 -2.98 -0.83 -7.42
CA ASN A 86 -2.93 -2.01 -8.32
C ASN A 86 -2.43 -3.28 -7.63
N TYR A 87 -2.00 -3.19 -6.37
CA TYR A 87 -1.38 -4.28 -5.65
C TYR A 87 -2.40 -5.02 -4.78
N GLU A 88 -2.37 -6.34 -4.84
CA GLU A 88 -3.30 -7.24 -4.13
C GLU A 88 -2.58 -8.11 -3.09
N GLY A 89 -1.27 -7.87 -2.90
CA GLY A 89 -0.45 -8.64 -1.99
C GLY A 89 -0.89 -8.48 -0.53
N SER A 90 -0.91 -9.58 0.21
CA SER A 90 -1.33 -9.58 1.63
C SER A 90 -0.51 -8.64 2.49
N GLU A 91 0.78 -8.45 2.18
CA GLU A 91 1.67 -7.54 2.90
C GLU A 91 1.39 -6.07 2.59
N ASP A 92 1.05 -5.72 1.34
CA ASP A 92 0.65 -4.36 0.97
C ASP A 92 -0.65 -3.97 1.70
N ILE A 93 -1.64 -4.86 1.66
CA ILE A 93 -2.93 -4.67 2.34
C ILE A 93 -2.71 -4.54 3.85
N HIS A 94 -1.94 -5.49 4.45
CA HIS A 94 -1.66 -5.48 5.89
C HIS A 94 -0.90 -4.22 6.30
N GLY A 95 0.15 -3.85 5.56
CA GLY A 95 0.95 -2.65 5.81
C GLY A 95 0.11 -1.37 5.79
N ALA A 96 -0.80 -1.23 4.81
CA ALA A 96 -1.70 -0.09 4.70
C ALA A 96 -2.67 0.00 5.90
N LEU A 97 -3.28 -1.12 6.29
CA LEU A 97 -4.20 -1.17 7.44
C LEU A 97 -3.48 -0.92 8.77
N GLN A 98 -2.26 -1.44 8.95
CA GLN A 98 -1.42 -1.19 10.12
C GLN A 98 -0.97 0.28 10.19
N ALA A 99 -0.67 0.89 9.04
CA ALA A 99 -0.36 2.32 8.96
C ALA A 99 -1.56 3.21 9.29
N GLY A 100 -2.78 2.65 9.32
CA GLY A 100 -3.99 3.33 9.76
C GLY A 100 -5.03 3.59 8.66
N ALA A 101 -4.90 2.99 7.48
CA ALA A 101 -5.96 3.04 6.48
C ALA A 101 -7.23 2.32 7.00
N LEU A 102 -8.39 2.89 6.70
CA LEU A 102 -9.69 2.31 7.05
C LEU A 102 -10.23 1.42 5.93
N ALA A 103 -9.79 1.63 4.70
CA ALA A 103 -10.17 0.82 3.56
C ALA A 103 -8.96 0.55 2.65
N TYR A 104 -9.02 -0.58 1.98
CA TYR A 104 -8.10 -0.96 0.90
C TYR A 104 -8.94 -1.48 -0.26
N LEU A 105 -8.73 -0.89 -1.44
CA LEU A 105 -9.36 -1.30 -2.68
C LEU A 105 -8.30 -1.47 -3.76
N THR A 106 -8.54 -2.38 -4.67
CA THR A 106 -7.79 -2.51 -5.91
C THR A 106 -8.33 -1.57 -6.98
N LYS A 107 -7.50 -1.11 -7.90
CA LYS A 107 -7.90 -0.12 -8.92
C LYS A 107 -8.86 -0.67 -9.99
N ASP A 108 -9.10 -1.96 -10.02
CA ASP A 108 -10.12 -2.63 -10.83
C ASP A 108 -11.52 -2.61 -10.20
N VAL A 109 -11.64 -2.05 -8.98
CA VAL A 109 -12.92 -1.93 -8.27
C VAL A 109 -13.97 -1.18 -9.09
N GLY A 110 -15.21 -1.64 -9.04
CA GLY A 110 -16.34 -0.95 -9.64
C GLY A 110 -16.64 0.40 -8.96
N SER A 111 -17.22 1.34 -9.72
CA SER A 111 -17.55 2.67 -9.19
C SER A 111 -18.48 2.63 -7.99
N GLU A 112 -19.42 1.66 -7.94
CA GLU A 112 -20.36 1.50 -6.84
C GLU A 112 -19.64 1.12 -5.54
N ASP A 113 -18.74 0.14 -5.58
CA ASP A 113 -17.97 -0.30 -4.42
C ASP A 113 -17.01 0.79 -3.93
N LEU A 114 -16.41 1.54 -4.84
CA LEU A 114 -15.59 2.70 -4.50
C LEU A 114 -16.41 3.76 -3.75
N ILE A 115 -17.62 4.08 -4.23
CA ILE A 115 -18.51 5.03 -3.57
C ILE A 115 -18.90 4.51 -2.18
N GLN A 116 -19.25 3.23 -2.05
CA GLN A 116 -19.59 2.63 -0.74
C GLN A 116 -18.40 2.70 0.23
N ALA A 117 -17.18 2.43 -0.25
CA ALA A 117 -15.98 2.56 0.56
C ALA A 117 -15.75 4.00 1.02
N ILE A 118 -15.90 4.99 0.12
CA ILE A 118 -15.78 6.42 0.45
C ILE A 118 -16.79 6.80 1.54
N LEU A 119 -18.05 6.41 1.37
CA LEU A 119 -19.12 6.69 2.34
C LEU A 119 -18.86 6.04 3.71
N ALA A 120 -18.40 4.79 3.73
CA ALA A 120 -18.08 4.08 4.96
C ALA A 120 -16.88 4.74 5.69
N VAL A 121 -15.82 5.03 4.96
CA VAL A 121 -14.60 5.67 5.50
C VAL A 121 -14.91 7.09 6.00
N ALA A 122 -15.73 7.86 5.28
CA ALA A 122 -16.18 9.18 5.71
C ALA A 122 -16.96 9.15 7.04
N GLN A 123 -17.55 8.00 7.39
CA GLN A 123 -18.18 7.75 8.70
C GLN A 123 -17.19 7.18 9.74
N GLY A 124 -15.92 7.02 9.40
CA GLY A 124 -14.91 6.39 10.26
C GLY A 124 -15.05 4.87 10.36
N LYS A 125 -15.81 4.23 9.48
CA LYS A 125 -15.98 2.78 9.43
C LYS A 125 -14.92 2.14 8.54
N ARG A 126 -14.50 0.92 8.88
CA ARG A 126 -13.66 0.11 8.00
C ARG A 126 -14.47 -0.43 6.83
N PHE A 127 -13.84 -0.50 5.67
CA PHE A 127 -14.39 -1.14 4.48
C PHE A 127 -13.32 -2.05 3.87
N LEU A 128 -13.62 -3.33 3.75
CA LEU A 128 -12.77 -4.32 3.09
C LEU A 128 -13.66 -5.09 2.11
N SER A 129 -13.27 -5.11 0.85
CA SER A 129 -13.95 -5.97 -0.13
C SER A 129 -13.76 -7.45 0.23
N PRO A 130 -14.65 -8.36 -0.18
CA PRO A 130 -14.48 -9.80 0.05
C PRO A 130 -13.14 -10.34 -0.46
N ALA A 131 -12.66 -9.85 -1.60
CA ALA A 131 -11.37 -10.23 -2.18
C ALA A 131 -10.20 -9.83 -1.27
N VAL A 132 -10.17 -8.59 -0.78
CA VAL A 132 -9.15 -8.09 0.16
C VAL A 132 -9.20 -8.85 1.48
N ALA A 133 -10.38 -9.14 1.99
CA ALA A 133 -10.55 -9.94 3.21
C ALA A 133 -10.03 -11.38 3.03
N ALA A 134 -10.28 -12.00 1.88
CA ALA A 134 -9.77 -13.32 1.54
C ALA A 134 -8.24 -13.32 1.47
N THR A 135 -7.63 -12.35 0.78
CA THR A 135 -6.16 -12.20 0.70
C THR A 135 -5.53 -12.03 2.08
N LEU A 136 -6.13 -11.23 2.96
CA LEU A 136 -5.64 -11.08 4.34
C LEU A 136 -5.72 -12.38 5.15
N SER A 137 -6.73 -13.22 4.90
CA SER A 137 -6.90 -14.49 5.60
C SER A 137 -5.84 -15.53 5.24
N THR A 138 -5.20 -15.39 4.08
CA THR A 138 -4.09 -16.26 3.65
C THR A 138 -2.76 -15.91 4.31
N ARG A 139 -2.68 -14.76 4.99
CA ARG A 139 -1.48 -14.36 5.72
C ARG A 139 -1.33 -15.24 6.96
N ILE A 140 -0.32 -16.10 6.95
CA ILE A 140 0.00 -16.96 8.09
C ILE A 140 0.71 -16.12 9.15
N SER A 141 0.14 -16.05 10.35
CA SER A 141 0.76 -15.37 11.49
C SER A 141 2.04 -16.12 11.89
N GLY A 142 3.19 -15.44 11.83
CA GLY A 142 4.49 -16.02 12.21
C GLY A 142 5.52 -16.10 11.08
N ASP A 143 5.13 -15.87 9.84
CA ASP A 143 6.03 -15.87 8.66
C ASP A 143 6.65 -14.50 8.36
N ASP A 144 6.59 -13.57 9.31
CA ASP A 144 7.15 -12.23 9.11
C ASP A 144 8.67 -12.29 8.93
N LEU A 145 9.12 -11.79 7.78
CA LEU A 145 10.54 -11.62 7.54
C LEU A 145 11.08 -10.50 8.44
N THR A 146 12.24 -10.74 9.03
CA THR A 146 12.99 -9.68 9.71
C THR A 146 13.47 -8.63 8.70
N ASP A 147 13.78 -7.40 9.15
CA ASP A 147 14.30 -6.34 8.27
C ASP A 147 15.53 -6.82 7.47
N ARG A 148 16.36 -7.67 8.09
CA ARG A 148 17.55 -8.22 7.44
C ARG A 148 17.18 -9.21 6.33
N GLU A 149 16.21 -10.06 6.56
CA GLU A 149 15.67 -10.99 5.57
C GLU A 149 14.96 -10.25 4.43
N ARG A 150 14.21 -9.18 4.73
CA ARG A 150 13.60 -8.30 3.71
C ARG A 150 14.67 -7.68 2.79
N ASN A 151 15.75 -7.14 3.36
CA ASN A 151 16.85 -6.57 2.59
C ASN A 151 17.54 -7.61 1.71
N VAL A 152 17.74 -8.83 2.21
CA VAL A 152 18.29 -9.94 1.42
C VAL A 152 17.34 -10.34 0.30
N LEU A 153 16.06 -10.48 0.59
CA LEU A 153 15.02 -10.85 -0.38
C LEU A 153 14.89 -9.82 -1.51
N GLN A 154 14.98 -8.54 -1.20
CA GLN A 154 14.95 -7.48 -2.21
C GLN A 154 16.14 -7.58 -3.19
N LEU A 155 17.33 -7.89 -2.68
CA LEU A 155 18.51 -8.12 -3.53
C LEU A 155 18.42 -9.43 -4.32
N LEU A 156 17.80 -10.48 -3.75
CA LEU A 156 17.49 -11.71 -4.49
C LEU A 156 16.57 -11.43 -5.67
N ALA A 157 15.55 -10.62 -5.49
CA ALA A 157 14.61 -10.24 -6.55
C ALA A 157 15.27 -9.40 -7.66
N GLN A 158 16.32 -8.63 -7.33
CA GLN A 158 17.17 -7.95 -8.30
C GLN A 158 18.15 -8.90 -9.04
N GLY A 159 18.10 -10.20 -8.78
CA GLY A 159 18.98 -11.18 -9.41
C GLY A 159 20.40 -11.28 -8.80
N CYS A 160 20.67 -10.62 -7.66
CA CYS A 160 21.99 -10.61 -7.05
C CYS A 160 22.38 -11.99 -6.54
N SER A 161 23.61 -12.45 -6.84
CA SER A 161 24.22 -13.63 -6.23
C SER A 161 24.52 -13.42 -4.74
N ASN A 162 24.71 -14.51 -3.97
CA ASN A 162 25.03 -14.41 -2.55
C ASN A 162 26.30 -13.57 -2.29
N ARG A 163 27.28 -13.63 -3.18
CA ARG A 163 28.49 -12.82 -3.12
C ARG A 163 28.20 -11.32 -3.31
N GLU A 164 27.34 -10.96 -4.27
CA GLU A 164 26.94 -9.57 -4.48
C GLU A 164 26.12 -9.03 -3.31
N ILE A 165 25.21 -9.84 -2.75
CA ILE A 165 24.44 -9.51 -1.54
C ILE A 165 25.39 -9.30 -0.35
N SER A 166 26.36 -10.20 -0.16
CA SER A 166 27.40 -10.10 0.87
C SER A 166 28.13 -8.75 0.79
N ASN A 167 28.58 -8.38 -0.41
CA ASN A 167 29.29 -7.12 -0.64
C ASN A 167 28.39 -5.89 -0.38
N ARG A 168 27.14 -5.89 -0.87
CA ARG A 168 26.20 -4.76 -0.71
C ARG A 168 25.78 -4.57 0.75
N LEU A 169 25.53 -5.66 1.45
CA LEU A 169 25.08 -5.64 2.84
C LEU A 169 26.23 -5.65 3.86
N LYS A 170 27.48 -5.76 3.42
CA LYS A 170 28.71 -5.83 4.25
C LYS A 170 28.62 -6.93 5.32
N ILE A 171 28.23 -8.13 4.93
CA ILE A 171 28.17 -9.34 5.77
C ILE A 171 28.86 -10.52 5.07
N ALA A 172 29.22 -11.54 5.83
CA ALA A 172 29.83 -12.74 5.24
C ALA A 172 28.86 -13.47 4.30
N GLU A 173 29.38 -14.06 3.21
CA GLU A 173 28.57 -14.83 2.26
C GLU A 173 27.83 -16.00 2.94
N ASN A 174 28.45 -16.63 3.95
CA ASN A 174 27.80 -17.68 4.73
C ASN A 174 26.58 -17.15 5.52
N THR A 175 26.66 -15.91 6.01
CA THR A 175 25.51 -15.25 6.67
C THR A 175 24.38 -15.01 5.66
N VAL A 176 24.69 -14.64 4.42
CA VAL A 176 23.68 -14.52 3.35
C VAL A 176 22.99 -15.86 3.11
N ARG A 177 23.76 -16.96 3.03
CA ARG A 177 23.18 -18.32 2.85
C ARG A 177 22.20 -18.67 3.97
N ILE A 178 22.53 -18.34 5.21
CA ILE A 178 21.63 -18.56 6.36
C ILE A 178 20.35 -17.74 6.21
N HIS A 179 20.44 -16.46 5.82
CA HIS A 179 19.26 -15.65 5.57
C HIS A 179 18.42 -16.20 4.42
N VAL A 180 19.05 -16.62 3.32
CA VAL A 180 18.34 -17.23 2.18
C VAL A 180 17.59 -18.49 2.63
N SER A 181 18.23 -19.40 3.38
CA SER A 181 17.54 -20.60 3.90
C SER A 181 16.32 -20.24 4.73
N ARG A 182 16.45 -19.27 5.66
CA ARG A 182 15.32 -18.82 6.49
C ARG A 182 14.20 -18.17 5.67
N ILE A 183 14.54 -17.45 4.61
CA ILE A 183 13.57 -16.86 3.68
C ILE A 183 12.82 -17.98 2.95
N LEU A 184 13.52 -19.00 2.45
CA LEU A 184 12.90 -20.16 1.80
C LEU A 184 11.91 -20.85 2.74
N ASP A 185 12.33 -21.13 3.98
CA ASP A 185 11.49 -21.76 5.01
C ASP A 185 10.23 -20.92 5.28
N LYS A 186 10.39 -19.62 5.53
CA LYS A 186 9.27 -18.70 5.84
C LYS A 186 8.32 -18.50 4.66
N LEU A 187 8.83 -18.50 3.43
CA LEU A 187 8.01 -18.34 2.24
C LEU A 187 7.48 -19.69 1.71
N GLN A 188 7.88 -20.82 2.35
CA GLN A 188 7.54 -22.18 1.94
C GLN A 188 7.96 -22.44 0.48
N ALA A 189 9.14 -21.97 0.10
CA ALA A 189 9.71 -22.06 -1.23
C ALA A 189 10.84 -23.10 -1.28
N GLU A 190 10.90 -23.90 -2.34
CA GLU A 190 11.92 -24.92 -2.52
C GLU A 190 13.26 -24.35 -3.01
N ASP A 191 13.18 -23.23 -3.75
CA ASP A 191 14.34 -22.55 -4.30
C ASP A 191 14.18 -21.01 -4.30
N ARG A 192 15.28 -20.32 -4.66
CA ARG A 192 15.32 -18.85 -4.68
C ARG A 192 14.34 -18.23 -5.67
N THR A 193 14.06 -18.90 -6.80
CA THR A 193 13.13 -18.39 -7.82
C THR A 193 11.70 -18.44 -7.29
N GLN A 194 11.33 -19.58 -6.68
CA GLN A 194 10.03 -19.70 -6.02
C GLN A 194 9.88 -18.72 -4.87
N ALA A 195 10.94 -18.48 -4.09
CA ALA A 195 10.91 -17.48 -3.03
C ALA A 195 10.65 -16.06 -3.55
N VAL A 196 11.30 -15.68 -4.66
CA VAL A 196 11.08 -14.37 -5.30
C VAL A 196 9.66 -14.27 -5.84
N LEU A 197 9.16 -15.30 -6.52
CA LEU A 197 7.77 -15.33 -7.02
C LEU A 197 6.76 -15.24 -5.88
N ALA A 198 6.95 -16.02 -4.81
CA ALA A 198 6.08 -15.94 -3.63
C ALA A 198 6.12 -14.56 -2.97
N ALA A 199 7.31 -13.93 -2.92
CA ALA A 199 7.48 -12.59 -2.37
C ALA A 199 6.76 -11.52 -3.20
N ILE A 200 6.80 -11.61 -4.53
CA ILE A 200 6.06 -10.71 -5.43
C ILE A 200 4.55 -10.88 -5.22
N HIS A 201 4.07 -12.13 -5.22
CA HIS A 201 2.65 -12.42 -4.98
C HIS A 201 2.13 -11.93 -3.62
N ARG A 202 2.99 -11.98 -2.58
CA ARG A 202 2.63 -11.50 -1.23
C ARG A 202 2.80 -9.98 -1.08
N GLY A 203 3.37 -9.27 -2.05
CA GLY A 203 3.67 -7.85 -1.94
C GLY A 203 4.88 -7.51 -1.05
N LEU A 204 5.75 -8.51 -0.77
CA LEU A 204 6.99 -8.32 -0.01
C LEU A 204 8.08 -7.64 -0.84
N VAL A 205 8.04 -7.84 -2.16
CA VAL A 205 8.96 -7.26 -3.14
C VAL A 205 8.18 -6.86 -4.38
N HIS A 206 8.55 -5.72 -4.94
CA HIS A 206 8.01 -5.23 -6.20
C HIS A 206 9.16 -5.10 -7.20
N LEU A 207 8.91 -5.49 -8.44
CA LEU A 207 9.82 -5.27 -9.57
C LEU A 207 9.39 -3.96 -10.25
N ASP A 208 10.28 -2.99 -10.25
CA ASP A 208 10.12 -1.71 -10.96
C ASP A 208 10.23 -1.92 -12.47
#